data_5fb18c2fafcdea118cd53eefa5c65759
#
_entry.id   5fb18c2fafcdea118cd53eefa5c65759
#
_cell.length_a   1.000
_cell.length_b   1.000
_cell.length_c   1.000
_cell.angle_alpha   90.00
_cell.angle_beta   90.00
_cell.angle_gamma   90.00
#
_symmetry.space_group_name_H-M   'P 1'
#
loop_
_entity.id
_entity.type
_entity.pdbx_description
1 polymer ?
#
loop_
_entity_poly.entity_id
_entity_poly.type
_entity_poly.pdbx_seq_one_letter_code
_entity_poly.pdbx_strand_id
1 'polypeptide(L)'
;MSNDFTQAQETPWRYGFLNLMRRVDVQLCRVPAGNTWQPRMEKFRLGQTPALTFAPREIASVSWQEGRLHISLYSLGLWGPNGPLPLHYTELARNRTESRRDPTLTRFSDLFHHRWLTQFYQAWRSAQSAGGGLDKPQHDRFAFYVASLSGQDLRESADSPLPDHVRLAASAHLVRESRNPDGLAATLAHYFGVPFRIQEYVLHWIAVADDEITRLEMPAPSSVIGNGALIGQAVPDMQYKFRLVIGPLTLEDYRRFLPGGNNLPVLTELVRAFTGFEYCWEIELQLKPHAAPPAVTGGPYQLGWTAWAGKAMHDNPVTGMIFEPEHYLAH
;
A
#
# COMPACT_ATOMS: atom_id res chain seq x y z
N MET A 1 18.08 -5.47 -14.04
CA MET A 1 18.76 -5.22 -12.74
C MET A 1 19.89 -4.20 -12.80
N SER A 2 20.29 -3.69 -13.94
CA SER A 2 21.50 -2.82 -14.08
C SER A 2 21.22 -1.33 -14.27
N ASN A 3 20.01 -0.92 -14.54
CA ASN A 3 19.72 0.46 -14.96
C ASN A 3 19.77 1.51 -13.84
N ASP A 4 19.34 1.16 -12.62
CA ASP A 4 19.26 2.12 -11.50
C ASP A 4 20.64 2.56 -10.97
N PHE A 5 21.59 1.62 -10.87
CA PHE A 5 22.95 1.97 -10.39
C PHE A 5 23.80 2.62 -11.46
N THR A 6 23.54 2.35 -12.74
CA THR A 6 24.21 3.05 -13.86
C THR A 6 23.86 4.55 -13.83
N GLN A 7 22.59 4.87 -13.60
CA GLN A 7 22.18 6.27 -13.43
C GLN A 7 22.80 6.93 -12.19
N ALA A 8 22.96 6.19 -11.09
CA ALA A 8 23.64 6.69 -9.89
C ALA A 8 25.15 6.90 -10.10
N GLN A 9 25.78 6.14 -11.01
CA GLN A 9 27.17 6.35 -11.42
C GLN A 9 27.34 7.62 -12.26
N GLU A 10 26.43 7.87 -13.20
CA GLU A 10 26.49 9.05 -14.08
C GLU A 10 26.13 10.34 -13.35
N THR A 11 25.14 10.28 -12.45
CA THR A 11 24.61 11.44 -11.73
C THR A 11 24.54 11.25 -10.22
N PRO A 12 25.69 10.99 -9.53
CA PRO A 12 25.69 10.70 -8.09
C PRO A 12 25.13 11.84 -7.23
N TRP A 13 25.21 13.07 -7.71
CA TRP A 13 24.72 14.27 -7.00
C TRP A 13 23.20 14.37 -6.89
N ARG A 14 22.44 13.57 -7.64
CA ARG A 14 20.98 13.53 -7.55
C ARG A 14 20.47 12.65 -6.40
N TYR A 15 21.35 11.88 -5.80
CA TYR A 15 21.00 10.91 -4.77
C TYR A 15 21.51 11.35 -3.41
N GLY A 16 20.68 11.30 -2.38
CA GLY A 16 21.11 11.35 -0.99
C GLY A 16 21.64 9.97 -0.55
N PHE A 17 22.57 9.96 0.39
CA PHE A 17 23.23 8.74 0.87
C PHE A 17 22.23 7.70 1.38
N LEU A 18 21.30 8.10 2.24
CA LEU A 18 20.33 7.18 2.84
C LEU A 18 19.39 6.57 1.79
N ASN A 19 18.96 7.36 0.82
CA ASN A 19 18.11 6.88 -0.27
C ASN A 19 18.83 5.90 -1.19
N LEU A 20 20.10 6.16 -1.50
CA LEU A 20 20.91 5.24 -2.29
C LEU A 20 21.17 3.94 -1.53
N MET A 21 21.51 4.03 -0.25
CA MET A 21 21.70 2.85 0.62
C MET A 21 20.43 2.00 0.75
N ARG A 22 19.25 2.62 0.77
CA ARG A 22 17.97 1.91 0.76
C ARG A 22 17.81 1.06 -0.50
N ARG A 23 18.16 1.61 -1.69
CA ARG A 23 18.15 0.86 -2.95
C ARG A 23 19.18 -0.28 -2.96
N VAL A 24 20.38 -0.03 -2.41
CA VAL A 24 21.42 -1.06 -2.25
C VAL A 24 20.93 -2.20 -1.37
N ASP A 25 20.32 -1.88 -0.25
CA ASP A 25 19.80 -2.85 0.71
C ASP A 25 18.74 -3.75 0.06
N VAL A 26 17.81 -3.16 -0.67
CA VAL A 26 16.73 -3.87 -1.36
C VAL A 26 17.24 -4.76 -2.50
N GLN A 27 18.11 -4.22 -3.35
CA GLN A 27 18.47 -4.88 -4.62
C GLN A 27 19.70 -5.79 -4.51
N LEU A 28 20.66 -5.48 -3.64
CA LEU A 28 21.93 -6.17 -3.56
C LEU A 28 22.07 -7.04 -2.31
N CYS A 29 21.37 -6.73 -1.23
CA CYS A 29 21.54 -7.42 0.04
C CYS A 29 20.51 -8.55 0.21
N ARG A 30 20.96 -9.79 0.36
CA ARG A 30 20.10 -10.92 0.74
C ARG A 30 19.71 -10.86 2.22
N VAL A 31 20.60 -10.30 3.04
CA VAL A 31 20.43 -10.03 4.47
C VAL A 31 20.57 -8.52 4.64
N PRO A 32 19.80 -7.87 5.52
CA PRO A 32 19.90 -6.44 5.73
C PRO A 32 21.35 -5.96 5.88
N ALA A 33 21.66 -4.82 5.26
CA ALA A 33 23.01 -4.25 5.27
C ALA A 33 23.53 -4.14 6.70
N GLY A 34 24.75 -4.64 6.94
CA GLY A 34 25.42 -4.62 8.25
C GLY A 34 25.04 -5.73 9.24
N ASN A 35 24.07 -6.60 8.90
CA ASN A 35 23.74 -7.78 9.74
C ASN A 35 24.62 -9.00 9.40
N THR A 36 25.50 -8.88 8.43
CA THR A 36 26.43 -9.94 8.08
C THR A 36 27.67 -9.92 9.00
N TRP A 37 27.94 -11.03 9.65
CA TRP A 37 29.16 -11.23 10.45
C TRP A 37 30.42 -11.24 9.58
N GLN A 38 30.29 -11.40 8.28
CA GLN A 38 31.38 -11.44 7.33
C GLN A 38 31.27 -10.28 6.32
N PRO A 39 32.03 -9.19 6.54
CA PRO A 39 32.06 -8.04 5.61
C PRO A 39 32.44 -8.44 4.17
N ARG A 40 33.12 -9.57 3.98
CA ARG A 40 33.49 -10.08 2.66
C ARG A 40 32.28 -10.49 1.80
N MET A 41 31.16 -10.82 2.44
CA MET A 41 29.93 -11.21 1.74
C MET A 41 29.09 -10.02 1.26
N GLU A 42 29.39 -8.81 1.75
CA GLU A 42 28.66 -7.62 1.36
C GLU A 42 29.04 -7.18 -0.06
N LYS A 43 28.03 -6.92 -0.87
CA LYS A 43 28.19 -6.52 -2.28
C LYS A 43 28.42 -5.02 -2.47
N PHE A 44 28.63 -4.29 -1.39
CA PHE A 44 28.92 -2.86 -1.43
C PHE A 44 30.09 -2.50 -0.51
N ARG A 45 30.70 -1.35 -0.77
CA ARG A 45 31.73 -0.74 0.05
C ARG A 45 31.45 0.74 0.20
N LEU A 46 31.56 1.24 1.40
CA LEU A 46 31.41 2.66 1.72
C LEU A 46 32.76 3.24 2.11
N GLY A 47 33.03 4.43 1.65
CA GLY A 47 34.26 5.16 1.95
C GLY A 47 34.03 6.66 1.93
N GLN A 48 35.08 7.43 2.20
CA GLN A 48 35.05 8.88 2.18
C GLN A 48 36.16 9.41 1.27
N THR A 49 35.80 10.35 0.40
CA THR A 49 36.78 11.08 -0.39
C THR A 49 37.31 12.27 0.40
N PRO A 50 38.63 12.37 0.63
CA PRO A 50 39.22 13.54 1.30
C PRO A 50 39.04 14.80 0.46
N ALA A 51 38.28 15.77 0.97
CA ALA A 51 38.04 17.05 0.32
C ALA A 51 38.30 18.21 1.30
N LEU A 52 38.85 19.29 0.82
CA LEU A 52 39.12 20.52 1.60
C LEU A 52 38.00 21.57 1.44
N THR A 53 37.07 21.30 0.54
CA THR A 53 35.95 22.19 0.23
C THR A 53 34.66 21.71 0.92
N PHE A 54 33.80 22.65 1.24
CA PHE A 54 32.44 22.31 1.66
C PHE A 54 31.67 21.82 0.44
N ALA A 55 31.52 20.51 0.34
CA ALA A 55 30.85 19.89 -0.79
C ALA A 55 29.34 20.15 -0.75
N PRO A 56 28.73 20.59 -1.86
CA PRO A 56 27.29 20.85 -1.93
C PRO A 56 26.44 19.56 -2.02
N ARG A 57 27.09 18.41 -2.03
CA ARG A 57 26.47 17.09 -2.19
C ARG A 57 27.06 16.07 -1.23
N GLU A 58 26.31 15.03 -0.89
CA GLU A 58 26.76 13.98 0.01
C GLU A 58 27.66 12.96 -0.69
N ILE A 59 27.24 12.49 -1.87
CA ILE A 59 27.92 11.42 -2.61
C ILE A 59 28.98 12.01 -3.54
N ALA A 60 30.21 11.57 -3.38
CA ALA A 60 31.33 11.94 -4.23
C ALA A 60 31.33 11.14 -5.53
N SER A 61 31.28 9.80 -5.42
CA SER A 61 31.29 8.89 -6.55
C SER A 61 30.61 7.57 -6.23
N VAL A 62 30.10 6.93 -7.28
CA VAL A 62 29.57 5.58 -7.24
C VAL A 62 30.25 4.78 -8.34
N SER A 63 30.84 3.64 -8.06
CA SER A 63 31.54 2.81 -9.05
C SER A 63 31.44 1.33 -8.72
N TRP A 64 31.40 0.50 -9.76
CA TRP A 64 31.55 -0.96 -9.60
C TRP A 64 33.02 -1.34 -9.71
N GLN A 65 33.53 -2.01 -8.68
CA GLN A 65 34.90 -2.53 -8.65
C GLN A 65 34.84 -3.96 -8.09
N GLU A 66 35.49 -4.89 -8.77
CA GLU A 66 35.59 -6.30 -8.33
C GLU A 66 34.25 -6.95 -7.95
N GLY A 67 33.17 -6.62 -8.68
CA GLY A 67 31.83 -7.13 -8.40
C GLY A 67 31.13 -6.54 -7.18
N ARG A 68 31.63 -5.42 -6.64
CA ARG A 68 31.06 -4.67 -5.51
C ARG A 68 30.79 -3.23 -5.89
N LEU A 69 29.72 -2.69 -5.33
CA LEU A 69 29.37 -1.29 -5.49
C LEU A 69 30.15 -0.43 -4.48
N HIS A 70 31.05 0.40 -4.97
CA HIS A 70 31.80 1.36 -4.14
C HIS A 70 31.09 2.69 -4.15
N ILE A 71 30.75 3.20 -2.97
CA ILE A 71 30.10 4.49 -2.75
C ILE A 71 31.03 5.32 -1.88
N SER A 72 31.54 6.43 -2.42
CA SER A 72 32.37 7.37 -1.68
C SER A 72 31.56 8.62 -1.35
N LEU A 73 31.65 9.07 -0.11
CA LEU A 73 30.96 10.23 0.42
C LEU A 73 31.95 11.39 0.63
N TYR A 74 31.42 12.62 0.66
CA TYR A 74 32.18 13.79 1.12
C TYR A 74 32.02 14.05 2.62
N SER A 75 30.92 13.56 3.20
CA SER A 75 30.53 13.77 4.59
C SER A 75 30.54 12.48 5.41
N LEU A 76 30.27 12.58 6.70
CA LEU A 76 30.08 11.45 7.63
C LEU A 76 31.31 10.56 7.83
N GLY A 77 32.51 11.13 7.81
CA GLY A 77 33.74 10.38 8.07
C GLY A 77 34.83 11.22 8.74
N LEU A 78 36.06 10.77 8.63
CA LEU A 78 37.22 11.36 9.33
C LEU A 78 37.79 12.60 8.62
N TRP A 79 37.56 12.71 7.32
CA TRP A 79 38.19 13.71 6.45
C TRP A 79 37.29 14.92 6.22
N GLY A 80 37.91 16.05 5.89
CA GLY A 80 37.22 17.25 5.43
C GLY A 80 37.00 18.30 6.52
N PRO A 81 36.41 19.47 6.13
CA PRO A 81 36.20 20.59 7.03
C PRO A 81 35.29 20.28 8.21
N ASN A 82 34.37 19.34 8.02
CA ASN A 82 33.43 18.87 9.06
C ASN A 82 33.91 17.56 9.74
N GLY A 83 35.08 17.07 9.38
CA GLY A 83 35.65 15.86 9.97
C GLY A 83 36.33 16.14 11.32
N PRO A 84 36.46 15.11 12.18
CA PRO A 84 37.11 15.26 13.49
C PRO A 84 38.61 15.39 13.41
N LEU A 85 39.24 15.04 12.29
CA LEU A 85 40.68 15.17 12.13
C LEU A 85 41.10 16.60 11.70
N PRO A 86 42.23 17.09 12.19
CA PRO A 86 42.78 18.36 11.72
C PRO A 86 42.96 18.38 10.21
N LEU A 87 42.76 19.55 9.58
CA LEU A 87 42.74 19.71 8.13
C LEU A 87 44.02 19.26 7.42
N HIS A 88 45.19 19.38 8.08
CA HIS A 88 46.47 18.95 7.49
C HIS A 88 46.52 17.42 7.24
N TYR A 89 45.78 16.61 8.00
CA TYR A 89 45.66 15.19 7.68
C TYR A 89 44.76 14.94 6.46
N THR A 90 43.72 15.74 6.28
CA THR A 90 42.91 15.70 5.06
C THR A 90 43.73 16.11 3.84
N GLU A 91 44.56 17.17 3.97
CA GLU A 91 45.46 17.61 2.92
C GLU A 91 46.47 16.51 2.58
N LEU A 92 47.09 15.88 3.59
CA LEU A 92 48.02 14.77 3.39
C LEU A 92 47.35 13.60 2.66
N ALA A 93 46.13 13.19 3.06
CA ALA A 93 45.41 12.11 2.44
C ALA A 93 45.05 12.43 0.98
N ARG A 94 44.59 13.66 0.72
CA ARG A 94 44.30 14.16 -0.61
C ARG A 94 45.53 14.18 -1.50
N ASN A 95 46.63 14.77 -1.04
CA ASN A 95 47.87 14.84 -1.79
C ASN A 95 48.45 13.46 -2.11
N ARG A 96 48.36 12.50 -1.20
CA ARG A 96 48.75 11.11 -1.49
C ARG A 96 47.86 10.49 -2.56
N THR A 97 46.57 10.66 -2.48
CA THR A 97 45.62 10.07 -3.43
C THR A 97 45.71 10.70 -4.80
N GLU A 98 45.71 12.05 -4.89
CA GLU A 98 45.69 12.79 -6.16
C GLU A 98 47.08 12.90 -6.83
N SER A 99 48.10 13.31 -6.06
CA SER A 99 49.42 13.60 -6.63
C SER A 99 50.30 12.37 -6.70
N ARG A 100 50.29 11.51 -5.68
CA ARG A 100 51.16 10.32 -5.64
C ARG A 100 50.47 9.05 -6.11
N ARG A 101 49.16 9.09 -6.39
CA ARG A 101 48.31 7.94 -6.73
C ARG A 101 48.41 6.80 -5.71
N ASP A 102 48.64 7.15 -4.44
CA ASP A 102 48.72 6.24 -3.32
C ASP A 102 47.49 6.37 -2.43
N PRO A 103 46.43 5.53 -2.62
CA PRO A 103 45.21 5.57 -1.85
C PRO A 103 45.29 4.80 -0.53
N THR A 104 46.48 4.32 -0.12
CA THR A 104 46.62 3.39 1.02
C THR A 104 46.05 3.96 2.32
N LEU A 105 46.33 5.24 2.62
CA LEU A 105 45.85 5.92 3.81
C LEU A 105 44.32 6.05 3.79
N THR A 106 43.77 6.43 2.65
CA THR A 106 42.32 6.56 2.49
C THR A 106 41.60 5.20 2.59
N ARG A 107 42.15 4.20 1.90
CA ARG A 107 41.60 2.83 1.96
C ARG A 107 41.67 2.21 3.36
N PHE A 108 42.74 2.51 4.09
CA PHE A 108 42.85 2.07 5.51
C PHE A 108 41.73 2.71 6.35
N SER A 109 41.48 4.00 6.18
CA SER A 109 40.39 4.69 6.88
C SER A 109 39.01 4.17 6.46
N ASP A 110 38.86 3.77 5.20
CA ASP A 110 37.60 3.25 4.67
C ASP A 110 37.20 1.90 5.31
N LEU A 111 38.12 1.17 5.93
CA LEU A 111 37.77 0.01 6.75
C LEU A 111 36.85 0.39 7.92
N PHE A 112 37.12 1.53 8.53
CA PHE A 112 36.32 2.07 9.63
C PHE A 112 35.08 2.79 9.10
N HIS A 113 35.22 3.63 8.06
CA HIS A 113 34.13 4.33 7.43
C HIS A 113 33.02 3.38 6.97
N HIS A 114 33.38 2.28 6.32
CA HIS A 114 32.42 1.28 5.88
C HIS A 114 31.56 0.77 7.04
N ARG A 115 32.17 0.45 8.18
CA ARG A 115 31.45 -0.05 9.34
C ARG A 115 30.56 1.02 9.96
N TRP A 116 31.08 2.22 10.20
CA TRP A 116 30.33 3.30 10.83
C TRP A 116 29.17 3.80 9.95
N LEU A 117 29.40 3.99 8.68
CA LEU A 117 28.36 4.40 7.74
C LEU A 117 27.25 3.35 7.60
N THR A 118 27.64 2.08 7.61
CA THR A 118 26.65 0.98 7.60
C THR A 118 25.83 0.97 8.89
N GLN A 119 26.45 1.16 10.05
CA GLN A 119 25.72 1.26 11.32
C GLN A 119 24.82 2.50 11.39
N PHE A 120 25.30 3.62 10.88
CA PHE A 120 24.49 4.84 10.76
C PHE A 120 23.24 4.62 9.89
N TYR A 121 23.42 3.96 8.74
CA TYR A 121 22.30 3.58 7.92
C TYR A 121 21.32 2.64 8.63
N GLN A 122 21.82 1.65 9.37
CA GLN A 122 20.98 0.74 10.17
C GLN A 122 20.19 1.48 11.23
N ALA A 123 20.82 2.39 11.97
CA ALA A 123 20.16 3.20 12.98
C ALA A 123 19.04 4.05 12.37
N TRP A 124 19.31 4.70 11.25
CA TRP A 124 18.29 5.43 10.51
C TRP A 124 17.16 4.52 10.03
N ARG A 125 17.50 3.38 9.42
CA ARG A 125 16.53 2.40 8.94
C ARG A 125 15.61 1.90 10.04
N SER A 126 16.15 1.59 11.21
CA SER A 126 15.37 1.08 12.35
C SER A 126 14.41 2.13 12.94
N ALA A 127 14.72 3.40 12.75
CA ALA A 127 13.86 4.51 13.17
C ALA A 127 12.74 4.86 12.15
N GLN A 128 12.82 4.32 10.92
CA GLN A 128 11.80 4.56 9.91
C GLN A 128 10.68 3.53 9.99
N SER A 129 9.44 4.00 10.01
CA SER A 129 8.25 3.12 9.95
C SER A 129 8.23 2.22 8.70
N ALA A 130 8.67 2.74 7.56
CA ALA A 130 8.79 2.00 6.30
C ALA A 130 10.18 1.37 6.09
N GLY A 131 11.06 1.43 7.09
CA GLY A 131 12.47 1.04 6.93
C GLY A 131 12.73 -0.45 6.82
N GLY A 132 11.86 -1.27 7.40
CA GLY A 132 12.13 -2.70 7.61
C GLY A 132 11.42 -3.66 6.69
N GLY A 133 10.29 -3.30 6.09
CA GLY A 133 9.37 -4.33 5.68
C GLY A 133 8.77 -4.27 4.30
N LEU A 134 8.85 -3.16 3.58
CA LEU A 134 8.27 -3.06 2.23
C LEU A 134 8.76 -4.16 1.29
N ASP A 135 10.00 -4.63 1.48
CA ASP A 135 10.60 -5.66 0.65
C ASP A 135 10.48 -7.07 1.22
N LYS A 136 10.21 -7.17 2.53
CA LYS A 136 10.02 -8.41 3.26
C LYS A 136 9.01 -8.18 4.40
N PRO A 137 7.71 -8.14 4.10
CA PRO A 137 6.65 -7.87 5.08
C PRO A 137 6.75 -8.74 6.33
N GLN A 138 7.16 -10.01 6.17
CA GLN A 138 7.31 -10.99 7.24
C GLN A 138 8.37 -10.60 8.31
N HIS A 139 9.27 -9.66 8.00
CA HIS A 139 10.32 -9.18 8.90
C HIS A 139 10.11 -7.76 9.39
N ASP A 140 8.99 -7.14 9.02
CA ASP A 140 8.67 -5.79 9.45
C ASP A 140 8.12 -5.78 10.87
N ARG A 141 8.98 -5.41 11.82
CA ARG A 141 8.60 -5.29 13.23
C ARG A 141 7.60 -4.17 13.47
N PHE A 142 7.69 -3.06 12.72
CA PHE A 142 6.76 -1.96 12.88
C PHE A 142 5.35 -2.36 12.42
N ALA A 143 5.25 -2.97 11.25
CA ALA A 143 4.00 -3.53 10.73
C ALA A 143 3.39 -4.53 11.72
N PHE A 144 4.21 -5.43 12.29
CA PHE A 144 3.78 -6.39 13.30
C PHE A 144 3.20 -5.70 14.55
N TYR A 145 3.84 -4.64 15.07
CA TYR A 145 3.33 -3.92 16.23
C TYR A 145 2.02 -3.19 15.94
N VAL A 146 1.91 -2.53 14.77
CA VAL A 146 0.67 -1.86 14.36
C VAL A 146 -0.45 -2.86 14.16
N ALA A 147 -0.20 -4.00 13.51
CA ALA A 147 -1.15 -5.09 13.34
C ALA A 147 -1.64 -5.63 14.69
N SER A 148 -0.70 -5.90 15.61
CA SER A 148 -1.02 -6.40 16.96
C SER A 148 -1.88 -5.41 17.75
N LEU A 149 -1.61 -4.10 17.64
CA LEU A 149 -2.43 -3.06 18.27
C LEU A 149 -3.84 -2.96 17.65
N SER A 150 -3.99 -3.32 16.38
CA SER A 150 -5.28 -3.32 15.68
C SER A 150 -6.00 -4.68 15.69
N GLY A 151 -5.46 -5.68 16.42
CA GLY A 151 -6.04 -7.01 16.52
C GLY A 151 -5.98 -7.82 15.22
N GLN A 152 -5.03 -7.50 14.32
CA GLN A 152 -4.88 -8.17 13.03
C GLN A 152 -3.71 -9.15 13.06
N ASP A 153 -3.91 -10.37 12.54
CA ASP A 153 -2.82 -11.30 12.28
C ASP A 153 -2.40 -11.23 10.80
N LEU A 154 -1.19 -10.72 10.56
CA LEU A 154 -0.62 -10.62 9.21
C LEU A 154 -0.29 -12.00 8.61
N ARG A 155 -0.29 -13.07 9.39
CA ARG A 155 -0.02 -14.44 8.89
C ARG A 155 -1.25 -15.04 8.27
N GLU A 156 -2.42 -14.75 8.81
CA GLU A 156 -3.70 -15.22 8.29
C GLU A 156 -4.10 -14.48 7.01
N SER A 157 -3.54 -13.29 6.78
CA SER A 157 -3.84 -12.48 5.60
C SER A 157 -3.01 -12.82 4.36
N ALA A 158 -2.14 -13.84 4.42
CA ALA A 158 -1.22 -14.16 3.33
C ALA A 158 -1.92 -14.49 1.99
N ASP A 159 -3.13 -15.08 2.05
CA ASP A 159 -3.94 -15.44 0.88
C ASP A 159 -5.03 -14.39 0.55
N SER A 160 -5.10 -13.30 1.31
CA SER A 160 -6.07 -12.23 1.10
C SER A 160 -5.72 -11.39 -0.15
N PRO A 161 -6.71 -11.01 -0.98
CA PRO A 161 -6.49 -10.07 -2.07
C PRO A 161 -6.10 -8.66 -1.60
N LEU A 162 -6.34 -8.34 -0.32
CA LEU A 162 -6.02 -7.05 0.28
C LEU A 162 -4.58 -7.04 0.80
N PRO A 163 -3.70 -6.17 0.27
CA PRO A 163 -2.33 -6.04 0.75
C PRO A 163 -2.26 -5.62 2.22
N ASP A 164 -1.35 -6.20 3.00
CA ASP A 164 -1.19 -5.93 4.44
C ASP A 164 -1.02 -4.45 4.76
N HIS A 165 -0.25 -3.72 3.96
CA HIS A 165 -0.02 -2.29 4.19
C HIS A 165 -1.30 -1.44 4.08
N VAL A 166 -2.32 -1.90 3.35
CA VAL A 166 -3.62 -1.21 3.27
C VAL A 166 -4.39 -1.38 4.56
N ARG A 167 -4.41 -2.59 5.12
CA ARG A 167 -5.00 -2.86 6.44
C ARG A 167 -4.31 -2.02 7.52
N LEU A 168 -2.98 -1.96 7.50
CA LEU A 168 -2.20 -1.16 8.44
C LEU A 168 -2.45 0.34 8.28
N ALA A 169 -2.61 0.84 7.06
CA ALA A 169 -2.98 2.24 6.82
C ALA A 169 -4.38 2.58 7.35
N ALA A 170 -5.30 1.61 7.31
CA ALA A 170 -6.65 1.75 7.85
C ALA A 170 -6.76 1.48 9.36
N SER A 171 -5.66 1.12 10.04
CA SER A 171 -5.65 0.68 11.44
C SER A 171 -6.34 1.67 12.39
N ALA A 172 -6.21 2.97 12.19
CA ALA A 172 -6.86 4.00 13.01
C ALA A 172 -8.40 3.92 12.97
N HIS A 173 -8.98 3.43 11.88
CA HIS A 173 -10.41 3.19 11.75
C HIS A 173 -10.79 1.78 12.19
N LEU A 174 -9.93 0.79 11.95
CA LEU A 174 -10.19 -0.62 12.27
C LEU A 174 -10.09 -0.92 13.77
N VAL A 175 -9.30 -0.17 14.54
CA VAL A 175 -9.17 -0.32 16.01
C VAL A 175 -10.44 0.13 16.75
N ARG A 176 -11.18 1.08 16.21
CA ARG A 176 -12.37 1.60 16.89
C ARG A 176 -13.48 0.57 16.89
N GLU A 177 -14.15 0.35 18.03
CA GLU A 177 -15.33 -0.49 18.12
C GLU A 177 -16.52 0.13 17.38
N SER A 178 -16.69 1.45 17.47
CA SER A 178 -17.72 2.17 16.71
C SER A 178 -17.32 2.33 15.25
N ARG A 179 -17.98 1.58 14.38
CA ARG A 179 -17.84 1.68 12.93
C ARG A 179 -18.78 2.77 12.41
N ASN A 180 -18.24 3.81 11.80
CA ASN A 180 -19.03 4.90 11.23
C ASN A 180 -18.96 4.89 9.69
N PRO A 181 -20.04 5.28 9.00
CA PRO A 181 -20.09 5.27 7.53
C PRO A 181 -19.08 6.23 6.91
N ASP A 182 -18.84 7.39 7.52
CA ASP A 182 -17.86 8.36 7.02
C ASP A 182 -16.42 7.80 7.07
N GLY A 183 -16.07 7.06 8.13
CA GLY A 183 -14.77 6.41 8.24
C GLY A 183 -14.55 5.33 7.19
N LEU A 184 -15.58 4.56 6.88
CA LEU A 184 -15.53 3.58 5.79
C LEU A 184 -15.37 4.28 4.44
N ALA A 185 -16.21 5.27 4.14
CA ALA A 185 -16.14 6.03 2.89
C ALA A 185 -14.77 6.69 2.70
N ALA A 186 -14.22 7.32 3.75
CA ALA A 186 -12.91 7.95 3.71
C ALA A 186 -11.77 6.94 3.48
N THR A 187 -11.83 5.76 4.13
CA THR A 187 -10.83 4.69 3.95
C THR A 187 -10.83 4.17 2.52
N LEU A 188 -12.03 3.89 1.97
CA LEU A 188 -12.19 3.43 0.60
C LEU A 188 -11.74 4.49 -0.42
N ALA A 189 -12.14 5.75 -0.23
CA ALA A 189 -11.75 6.84 -1.11
C ALA A 189 -10.24 7.07 -1.11
N HIS A 190 -9.60 6.95 0.04
CA HIS A 190 -8.15 7.08 0.15
C HIS A 190 -7.41 5.97 -0.61
N TYR A 191 -7.89 4.74 -0.51
CA TYR A 191 -7.23 3.60 -1.15
C TYR A 191 -7.44 3.56 -2.66
N PHE A 192 -8.70 3.69 -3.11
CA PHE A 192 -9.04 3.56 -4.54
C PHE A 192 -8.85 4.85 -5.34
N GLY A 193 -8.73 6.00 -4.66
CA GLY A 193 -8.58 7.30 -5.33
C GLY A 193 -9.84 7.80 -6.06
N VAL A 194 -11.01 7.24 -5.73
CA VAL A 194 -12.31 7.59 -6.31
C VAL A 194 -13.31 7.96 -5.21
N PRO A 195 -14.32 8.77 -5.50
CA PRO A 195 -15.28 9.16 -4.48
C PRO A 195 -16.20 8.00 -4.09
N PHE A 196 -16.39 7.83 -2.79
CA PHE A 196 -17.29 6.86 -2.17
C PHE A 196 -18.30 7.59 -1.29
N ARG A 197 -19.53 7.10 -1.29
CA ARG A 197 -20.61 7.56 -0.41
C ARG A 197 -21.40 6.36 0.07
N ILE A 198 -21.81 6.36 1.33
CA ILE A 198 -22.64 5.31 1.92
C ILE A 198 -24.05 5.83 2.03
N GLN A 199 -24.99 5.04 1.54
CA GLN A 199 -26.42 5.21 1.76
C GLN A 199 -26.86 4.17 2.78
N GLU A 200 -27.22 4.64 3.96
CA GLU A 200 -27.72 3.82 5.04
C GLU A 200 -29.22 3.51 4.87
N TYR A 201 -29.72 2.55 5.61
CA TYR A 201 -31.16 2.20 5.69
C TYR A 201 -31.77 1.83 4.34
N VAL A 202 -31.09 0.97 3.60
CA VAL A 202 -31.58 0.48 2.31
C VAL A 202 -32.61 -0.61 2.53
N LEU A 203 -33.80 -0.42 1.96
CA LEU A 203 -34.88 -1.40 2.04
C LEU A 203 -34.46 -2.74 1.43
N HIS A 204 -34.62 -3.80 2.17
CA HIS A 204 -34.46 -5.17 1.70
C HIS A 204 -35.51 -6.09 2.33
N TRP A 205 -35.65 -7.29 1.80
CA TRP A 205 -36.58 -8.28 2.28
C TRP A 205 -35.85 -9.39 3.03
N ILE A 206 -36.22 -9.60 4.26
CA ILE A 206 -35.70 -10.69 5.09
C ILE A 206 -36.71 -11.85 5.01
N ALA A 207 -36.21 -13.02 4.62
CA ALA A 207 -37.05 -14.23 4.65
C ALA A 207 -37.42 -14.58 6.07
N VAL A 208 -38.70 -14.88 6.28
CA VAL A 208 -39.24 -15.38 7.57
C VAL A 208 -38.83 -16.83 7.72
N ALA A 209 -38.39 -17.24 8.91
CA ALA A 209 -38.06 -18.64 9.18
C ALA A 209 -39.28 -19.54 8.99
N ASP A 210 -39.06 -20.77 8.50
CA ASP A 210 -40.14 -21.68 8.12
C ASP A 210 -41.12 -22.03 9.26
N ASP A 211 -40.65 -21.98 10.50
CA ASP A 211 -41.42 -22.20 11.73
C ASP A 211 -42.21 -20.96 12.19
N GLU A 212 -41.85 -19.79 11.71
CA GLU A 212 -42.53 -18.52 12.00
C GLU A 212 -43.52 -18.09 10.91
N ILE A 213 -43.51 -18.76 9.75
CA ILE A 213 -44.50 -18.51 8.71
C ILE A 213 -45.90 -18.82 9.18
N THR A 214 -46.81 -17.85 9.02
CA THR A 214 -48.26 -18.03 9.32
C THR A 214 -48.83 -19.13 8.46
N ARG A 215 -49.37 -20.17 9.11
CA ARG A 215 -50.06 -21.28 8.45
C ARG A 215 -51.47 -21.44 9.06
N LEU A 216 -52.47 -21.70 8.21
CA LEU A 216 -53.78 -22.03 8.66
C LEU A 216 -53.75 -23.37 9.45
N GLU A 217 -54.52 -23.44 10.51
CA GLU A 217 -54.63 -24.64 11.39
C GLU A 217 -53.39 -24.94 12.27
N MET A 218 -52.40 -24.08 12.32
CA MET A 218 -51.28 -24.22 13.26
C MET A 218 -51.52 -23.39 14.53
N PRO A 219 -51.53 -23.99 15.72
CA PRO A 219 -51.68 -23.27 16.98
C PRO A 219 -50.36 -22.64 17.42
N ALA A 220 -49.83 -21.70 16.62
CA ALA A 220 -48.61 -20.97 16.93
C ALA A 220 -48.91 -19.47 17.13
N PRO A 221 -48.13 -18.74 17.93
CA PRO A 221 -48.28 -17.29 18.07
C PRO A 221 -48.24 -16.55 16.71
N SER A 222 -47.44 -17.06 15.75
CA SER A 222 -47.35 -16.57 14.38
C SER A 222 -48.64 -16.77 13.55
N SER A 223 -49.62 -17.52 14.04
CA SER A 223 -50.89 -17.76 13.36
C SER A 223 -52.05 -16.94 13.93
N VAL A 224 -51.81 -16.13 14.97
CA VAL A 224 -52.84 -15.31 15.63
C VAL A 224 -52.85 -13.91 15.03
N ILE A 225 -53.98 -13.54 14.41
CA ILE A 225 -54.17 -12.20 13.83
C ILE A 225 -54.09 -11.14 14.95
N GLY A 226 -53.27 -10.12 14.72
CA GLY A 226 -53.03 -9.02 15.68
C GLY A 226 -51.94 -9.31 16.72
N ASN A 227 -51.39 -10.53 16.79
CA ASN A 227 -50.35 -10.89 17.75
C ASN A 227 -49.04 -11.38 17.13
N GLY A 228 -49.02 -11.75 15.87
CA GLY A 228 -47.81 -12.23 15.23
C GLY A 228 -48.01 -12.76 13.81
N ALA A 229 -49.26 -12.77 13.34
CA ALA A 229 -49.55 -13.24 11.98
C ALA A 229 -48.95 -12.31 10.92
N LEU A 230 -48.05 -12.86 10.09
CA LEU A 230 -47.40 -12.17 8.98
C LEU A 230 -47.97 -12.68 7.65
N ILE A 231 -48.31 -11.78 6.75
CA ILE A 231 -48.74 -12.13 5.41
C ILE A 231 -47.51 -12.15 4.48
N GLY A 232 -47.19 -13.35 3.97
CA GLY A 232 -46.08 -13.55 3.07
C GLY A 232 -44.90 -14.33 3.68
N GLN A 233 -43.87 -14.52 2.86
CA GLN A 233 -42.67 -15.29 3.22
C GLN A 233 -41.48 -14.39 3.56
N ALA A 234 -41.66 -13.07 3.47
CA ALA A 234 -40.62 -12.11 3.76
C ALA A 234 -41.18 -10.83 4.37
N VAL A 235 -40.35 -10.15 5.17
CA VAL A 235 -40.68 -8.88 5.86
C VAL A 235 -39.76 -7.82 5.37
N PRO A 236 -40.25 -6.59 5.08
CA PRO A 236 -39.39 -5.48 4.70
C PRO A 236 -38.58 -5.00 5.93
N ASP A 237 -37.27 -4.87 5.75
CA ASP A 237 -36.34 -4.35 6.73
C ASP A 237 -35.45 -3.25 6.14
N MET A 238 -35.06 -2.29 6.97
CA MET A 238 -34.17 -1.20 6.60
C MET A 238 -32.94 -1.08 7.50
N GLN A 239 -32.76 -1.96 8.49
CA GLN A 239 -31.74 -1.81 9.52
C GLN A 239 -30.40 -2.45 9.14
N TYR A 240 -30.45 -3.56 8.43
CA TYR A 240 -29.28 -4.42 8.22
C TYR A 240 -28.65 -4.30 6.85
N LYS A 241 -29.08 -3.36 6.01
CA LYS A 241 -28.52 -3.18 4.67
C LYS A 241 -28.09 -1.74 4.38
N PHE A 242 -26.90 -1.59 3.82
CA PHE A 242 -26.43 -0.32 3.29
C PHE A 242 -26.00 -0.46 1.83
N ARG A 243 -25.97 0.67 1.13
CA ARG A 243 -25.50 0.74 -0.26
C ARG A 243 -24.24 1.58 -0.34
N LEU A 244 -23.23 1.04 -1.01
CA LEU A 244 -22.00 1.71 -1.32
C LEU A 244 -22.11 2.34 -2.71
N VAL A 245 -22.23 3.65 -2.76
CA VAL A 245 -22.30 4.43 -4.00
C VAL A 245 -20.91 4.86 -4.41
N ILE A 246 -20.43 4.38 -5.56
CA ILE A 246 -19.09 4.63 -6.07
C ILE A 246 -19.18 5.53 -7.29
N GLY A 247 -18.64 6.73 -7.22
CA GLY A 247 -18.65 7.64 -8.37
C GLY A 247 -18.98 9.09 -8.05
N PRO A 248 -18.98 9.93 -9.11
CA PRO A 248 -19.00 9.60 -10.54
C PRO A 248 -17.64 9.15 -11.10
N LEU A 249 -17.60 8.00 -11.77
CA LEU A 249 -16.42 7.32 -12.28
C LEU A 249 -16.13 7.62 -13.75
N THR A 250 -14.89 7.41 -14.18
CA THR A 250 -14.55 7.21 -15.58
C THR A 250 -14.97 5.81 -16.03
N LEU A 251 -15.05 5.55 -17.35
CA LEU A 251 -15.37 4.21 -17.84
C LEU A 251 -14.30 3.17 -17.47
N GLU A 252 -13.04 3.58 -17.38
CA GLU A 252 -11.94 2.70 -16.98
C GLU A 252 -12.05 2.30 -15.52
N ASP A 253 -12.26 3.26 -14.63
CA ASP A 253 -12.46 2.99 -13.20
C ASP A 253 -13.73 2.16 -12.97
N TYR A 254 -14.82 2.45 -13.68
CA TYR A 254 -16.05 1.69 -13.62
C TYR A 254 -15.82 0.20 -13.88
N ARG A 255 -15.07 -0.13 -14.94
CA ARG A 255 -14.75 -1.53 -15.32
C ARG A 255 -13.95 -2.27 -14.24
N ARG A 256 -13.14 -1.56 -13.45
CA ARG A 256 -12.36 -2.17 -12.35
C ARG A 256 -13.22 -2.67 -11.19
N PHE A 257 -14.41 -2.08 -11.02
CA PHE A 257 -15.35 -2.45 -9.95
C PHE A 257 -16.46 -3.40 -10.40
N LEU A 258 -16.51 -3.78 -11.68
CA LEU A 258 -17.45 -4.79 -12.18
C LEU A 258 -17.06 -6.20 -11.74
N PRO A 259 -18.00 -7.18 -11.76
CA PRO A 259 -17.68 -8.59 -11.63
C PRO A 259 -16.56 -9.02 -12.59
N GLY A 260 -15.51 -9.65 -12.06
CA GLY A 260 -14.28 -9.95 -12.79
C GLY A 260 -13.27 -8.80 -12.87
N GLY A 261 -13.56 -7.62 -12.34
CA GLY A 261 -12.63 -6.51 -12.20
C GLY A 261 -11.67 -6.71 -11.01
N ASN A 262 -10.45 -6.20 -11.13
CA ASN A 262 -9.39 -6.40 -10.13
C ASN A 262 -9.68 -5.72 -8.78
N ASN A 263 -10.51 -4.68 -8.75
CA ASN A 263 -10.79 -3.93 -7.53
C ASN A 263 -11.92 -4.54 -6.69
N LEU A 264 -12.80 -5.35 -7.30
CA LEU A 264 -13.96 -5.89 -6.60
C LEU A 264 -13.58 -6.82 -5.43
N PRO A 265 -12.64 -7.78 -5.57
CA PRO A 265 -12.22 -8.63 -4.45
C PRO A 265 -11.59 -7.84 -3.31
N VAL A 266 -10.74 -6.87 -3.65
CA VAL A 266 -10.07 -6.00 -2.66
C VAL A 266 -11.08 -5.12 -1.92
N LEU A 267 -12.06 -4.58 -2.65
CA LEU A 267 -13.14 -3.78 -2.08
C LEU A 267 -13.98 -4.60 -1.08
N THR A 268 -14.37 -5.81 -1.46
CA THR A 268 -15.17 -6.69 -0.61
C THR A 268 -14.42 -7.03 0.68
N GLU A 269 -13.16 -7.39 0.56
CA GLU A 269 -12.32 -7.72 1.72
C GLU A 269 -12.15 -6.51 2.66
N LEU A 270 -11.95 -5.31 2.10
CA LEU A 270 -11.79 -4.09 2.91
C LEU A 270 -13.09 -3.69 3.60
N VAL A 271 -14.24 -3.82 2.92
CA VAL A 271 -15.57 -3.59 3.52
C VAL A 271 -15.80 -4.60 4.64
N ARG A 272 -15.53 -5.89 4.43
CA ARG A 272 -15.68 -6.93 5.46
C ARG A 272 -14.73 -6.75 6.64
N ALA A 273 -13.50 -6.35 6.40
CA ALA A 273 -12.55 -6.00 7.47
C ALA A 273 -13.06 -4.82 8.33
N PHE A 274 -13.84 -3.90 7.74
CA PHE A 274 -14.38 -2.75 8.44
C PHE A 274 -15.70 -3.06 9.14
N THR A 275 -16.67 -3.69 8.47
CA THR A 275 -18.04 -3.87 8.97
C THR A 275 -18.29 -5.24 9.61
N GLY A 276 -17.42 -6.23 9.38
CA GLY A 276 -17.72 -7.63 9.73
C GLY A 276 -18.80 -8.22 8.85
N PHE A 277 -19.52 -9.23 9.39
CA PHE A 277 -20.58 -9.95 8.68
C PHE A 277 -21.98 -9.57 9.15
N GLU A 278 -22.12 -8.55 9.99
CA GLU A 278 -23.40 -8.13 10.56
C GLU A 278 -24.35 -7.50 9.55
N TYR A 279 -23.78 -6.82 8.54
CA TYR A 279 -24.55 -6.06 7.57
C TYR A 279 -24.51 -6.69 6.19
N CYS A 280 -25.66 -6.70 5.52
CA CYS A 280 -25.75 -6.90 4.07
C CYS A 280 -25.40 -5.61 3.36
N TRP A 281 -24.83 -5.71 2.17
CA TRP A 281 -24.47 -4.52 1.42
C TRP A 281 -24.52 -4.76 -0.09
N GLU A 282 -24.74 -3.67 -0.81
CA GLU A 282 -24.77 -3.66 -2.26
C GLU A 282 -23.96 -2.49 -2.83
N ILE A 283 -23.55 -2.60 -4.05
CA ILE A 283 -22.80 -1.58 -4.78
C ILE A 283 -23.70 -0.92 -5.81
N GLU A 284 -23.67 0.42 -5.84
CA GLU A 284 -24.19 1.23 -6.93
C GLU A 284 -23.03 1.95 -7.60
N LEU A 285 -22.79 1.64 -8.88
CA LEU A 285 -21.76 2.30 -9.67
C LEU A 285 -22.36 3.49 -10.43
N GLN A 286 -21.73 4.66 -10.30
CA GLN A 286 -22.14 5.87 -11.00
C GLN A 286 -21.05 6.30 -11.99
N LEU A 287 -21.44 6.49 -13.27
CA LEU A 287 -20.56 7.02 -14.30
C LEU A 287 -20.74 8.52 -14.49
N LYS A 288 -19.67 9.18 -14.88
CA LYS A 288 -19.76 10.54 -15.44
C LYS A 288 -20.64 10.51 -16.70
N PRO A 289 -21.52 11.50 -16.91
CA PRO A 289 -22.50 11.49 -18.02
C PRO A 289 -21.86 11.23 -19.37
N HIS A 290 -20.72 11.89 -19.62
CA HIS A 290 -20.01 11.78 -20.90
C HIS A 290 -19.14 10.53 -21.05
N ALA A 291 -18.99 9.74 -19.96
CA ALA A 291 -18.17 8.53 -19.96
C ALA A 291 -18.98 7.26 -20.31
N ALA A 292 -20.30 7.35 -20.37
CA ALA A 292 -21.17 6.24 -20.75
C ALA A 292 -21.29 6.16 -22.28
N PRO A 293 -20.62 5.17 -22.95
CA PRO A 293 -20.71 5.05 -24.40
C PRO A 293 -22.05 4.42 -24.81
N PRO A 294 -22.69 4.88 -25.88
CA PRO A 294 -23.88 4.21 -26.40
C PRO A 294 -23.51 2.82 -26.92
N ALA A 295 -24.32 1.83 -26.61
CA ALA A 295 -24.12 0.47 -27.10
C ALA A 295 -24.29 0.39 -28.60
N VAL A 296 -23.35 -0.23 -29.30
CA VAL A 296 -23.38 -0.49 -30.74
C VAL A 296 -23.37 -2.00 -30.95
N THR A 297 -24.22 -2.49 -31.86
CA THR A 297 -24.29 -3.92 -32.18
C THR A 297 -22.92 -4.43 -32.65
N GLY A 298 -22.44 -5.51 -32.03
CA GLY A 298 -21.12 -6.08 -32.33
C GLY A 298 -19.94 -5.44 -31.57
N GLY A 299 -20.22 -4.47 -30.69
CA GLY A 299 -19.19 -3.89 -29.83
C GLY A 299 -18.87 -4.75 -28.59
N PRO A 300 -17.77 -4.45 -27.85
CA PRO A 300 -17.32 -5.19 -26.68
C PRO A 300 -18.11 -4.78 -25.42
N TYR A 301 -19.44 -4.76 -25.52
CA TYR A 301 -20.31 -4.37 -24.42
C TYR A 301 -20.98 -5.60 -23.81
N GLN A 302 -21.12 -5.57 -22.48
CA GLN A 302 -21.83 -6.58 -21.73
C GLN A 302 -23.21 -6.05 -21.34
N LEU A 303 -24.26 -6.78 -21.74
CA LEU A 303 -25.64 -6.42 -21.41
C LEU A 303 -25.82 -6.42 -19.89
N GLY A 304 -26.46 -5.38 -19.37
CA GLY A 304 -26.66 -5.19 -17.93
C GLY A 304 -25.46 -4.52 -17.21
N TRP A 305 -24.26 -4.53 -17.79
CA TRP A 305 -23.05 -3.99 -17.16
C TRP A 305 -22.47 -2.75 -17.85
N THR A 306 -22.16 -2.86 -19.13
CA THR A 306 -21.47 -1.79 -19.89
C THR A 306 -22.22 -1.35 -21.13
N ALA A 307 -23.49 -1.75 -21.30
CA ALA A 307 -24.31 -1.39 -22.43
C ALA A 307 -25.38 -0.35 -22.02
N TRP A 308 -25.32 0.85 -22.61
CA TRP A 308 -26.30 1.92 -22.36
C TRP A 308 -27.09 2.21 -23.64
N ALA A 309 -28.43 2.38 -23.51
CA ALA A 309 -29.29 2.72 -24.60
C ALA A 309 -29.18 4.24 -24.88
N GLY A 310 -28.34 4.62 -25.86
CA GLY A 310 -28.15 6.01 -26.26
C GLY A 310 -27.12 6.79 -25.48
N LYS A 311 -27.13 8.11 -25.64
CA LYS A 311 -26.22 9.03 -24.89
C LYS A 311 -26.98 9.66 -23.75
N ALA A 312 -26.24 9.93 -22.63
CA ALA A 312 -26.80 10.69 -21.52
C ALA A 312 -27.27 12.08 -21.99
N MET A 313 -28.51 12.44 -21.69
CA MET A 313 -29.11 13.73 -22.06
C MET A 313 -28.98 14.76 -20.93
N HIS A 314 -28.53 14.37 -19.75
CA HIS A 314 -28.43 15.20 -18.56
C HIS A 314 -27.00 15.17 -17.99
N ASP A 315 -26.63 16.23 -17.30
CA ASP A 315 -25.34 16.34 -16.61
C ASP A 315 -25.28 15.56 -15.27
N ASN A 316 -26.35 14.86 -14.93
CA ASN A 316 -26.37 14.00 -13.75
C ASN A 316 -25.59 12.72 -14.00
N PRO A 317 -24.93 12.16 -12.96
CA PRO A 317 -24.26 10.86 -13.08
C PRO A 317 -25.20 9.77 -13.57
N VAL A 318 -24.72 8.94 -14.48
CA VAL A 318 -25.47 7.79 -14.98
C VAL A 318 -25.34 6.66 -13.99
N THR A 319 -26.45 6.25 -13.39
CA THR A 319 -26.49 5.09 -12.50
C THR A 319 -26.28 3.81 -13.32
N GLY A 320 -25.30 3.02 -12.93
CA GLY A 320 -25.07 1.69 -13.46
C GLY A 320 -25.96 0.65 -12.77
N MET A 321 -25.53 -0.60 -12.84
CA MET A 321 -26.21 -1.70 -12.17
C MET A 321 -25.96 -1.64 -10.67
N ILE A 322 -27.00 -2.00 -9.90
CA ILE A 322 -26.92 -2.23 -8.47
C ILE A 322 -26.81 -3.74 -8.25
N PHE A 323 -25.80 -4.18 -7.48
CA PHE A 323 -25.56 -5.61 -7.27
C PHE A 323 -24.88 -5.89 -5.93
N GLU A 324 -25.06 -7.09 -5.44
CA GLU A 324 -24.37 -7.61 -4.25
C GLU A 324 -23.06 -8.26 -4.68
N PRO A 325 -21.89 -7.70 -4.27
CA PRO A 325 -20.60 -8.12 -4.80
C PRO A 325 -20.22 -9.55 -4.39
N GLU A 326 -20.66 -9.99 -3.23
CA GLU A 326 -20.30 -11.31 -2.69
C GLU A 326 -20.85 -12.47 -3.53
N HIS A 327 -21.98 -12.29 -4.19
CA HIS A 327 -22.53 -13.28 -5.11
C HIS A 327 -21.64 -13.55 -6.33
N TYR A 328 -20.74 -12.62 -6.66
CA TYR A 328 -19.84 -12.73 -7.83
C TYR A 328 -18.40 -13.11 -7.48
N LEU A 329 -18.08 -13.27 -6.19
CA LEU A 329 -16.76 -13.67 -5.70
C LEU A 329 -16.70 -15.14 -5.28
N ALA A 330 -17.84 -15.80 -5.14
CA ALA A 330 -17.96 -17.17 -4.65
C ALA A 330 -17.61 -18.26 -5.70
N HIS A 331 -16.82 -17.90 -6.71
CA HIS A 331 -16.38 -18.88 -7.73
C HIS A 331 -14.89 -18.83 -7.99
#